data_e6a13158943d142517a0f6bfa7ff0bf5
#
_entry.id   e6a13158943d142517a0f6bfa7ff0bf5
#
_cell.length_a   1.000
_cell.length_b   1.000
_cell.length_c   1.000
_cell.angle_alpha   90.00
_cell.angle_beta   90.00
_cell.angle_gamma   90.00
#
_symmetry.space_group_name_H-M   'P 1'
#
loop_
_entity.id
_entity.type
_entity.pdbx_description
1 polymer ?
#
loop_
_entity_poly.entity_id
_entity_poly.type
_entity_poly.pdbx_seq_one_letter_code
_entity_poly.pdbx_strand_id
1 'polypeptide(L)'
;SPVLAGEKSYEEIVIHGDGWYAEHGVMLYKGHKIVEIDRTAKTVRSEHGEVAPYDKLVIATGSMPFVIPVPGHNLPGVLTYRDLDDVNAMLLAARDGGDAVVIGGGLLGLEAAAGLMNQGMKVTVVHLMPTLMERQLDTAAGYLLQRELESRGMTVLTKANTKEIVGPDKVRALRL
;
A
#
# COMPACT_ATOMS: atom_id res chain seq x y z
N SER A 1 -1.91 6.97 -3.61
CA SER A 1 -0.84 7.29 -4.56
C SER A 1 -1.38 8.08 -5.74
N PRO A 2 -0.78 9.20 -6.08
CA PRO A 2 -1.19 9.96 -7.26
C PRO A 2 -1.06 9.15 -8.56
N VAL A 3 -0.18 8.14 -8.58
CA VAL A 3 -0.07 7.22 -9.72
C VAL A 3 -1.29 6.31 -9.80
N LEU A 4 -1.73 5.71 -8.70
CA LEU A 4 -2.95 4.89 -8.67
C LEU A 4 -4.18 5.73 -9.02
N ALA A 5 -4.21 6.99 -8.59
CA ALA A 5 -5.30 7.91 -8.92
C ALA A 5 -5.29 8.40 -10.39
N GLY A 6 -4.23 8.12 -11.16
CA GLY A 6 -4.06 8.59 -12.52
C GLY A 6 -3.71 10.08 -12.64
N GLU A 7 -3.26 10.69 -11.53
CA GLU A 7 -2.95 12.14 -11.46
C GLU A 7 -1.51 12.44 -11.87
N LYS A 8 -0.60 11.47 -11.70
CA LYS A 8 0.83 11.60 -12.01
C LYS A 8 1.38 10.32 -12.63
N SER A 9 2.39 10.47 -13.48
CA SER A 9 3.21 9.37 -13.97
C SER A 9 4.26 8.94 -12.92
N TYR A 10 4.96 7.83 -13.19
CA TYR A 10 6.07 7.39 -12.35
C TYR A 10 7.22 8.40 -12.34
N GLU A 11 7.51 9.00 -13.48
CA GLU A 11 8.57 9.99 -13.65
C GLU A 11 8.29 11.25 -12.83
N GLU A 12 7.02 11.66 -12.76
CA GLU A 12 6.60 12.86 -12.02
C GLU A 12 6.64 12.71 -10.50
N ILE A 13 6.74 11.49 -9.99
CA ILE A 13 6.89 11.24 -8.54
C ILE A 13 8.34 10.99 -8.12
N VAL A 14 9.28 10.95 -9.07
CA VAL A 14 10.72 10.86 -8.76
C VAL A 14 11.18 12.17 -8.13
N ILE A 15 11.65 12.10 -6.87
CA ILE A 15 12.09 13.29 -6.14
C ILE A 15 13.41 13.81 -6.69
N HIS A 16 14.35 12.89 -6.96
CA HIS A 16 15.69 13.21 -7.49
C HIS A 16 16.07 12.21 -8.58
N GLY A 17 16.46 12.71 -9.75
CA GLY A 17 17.04 11.86 -10.80
C GLY A 17 18.44 11.33 -10.39
N ASP A 18 18.91 10.32 -11.11
CA ASP A 18 20.18 9.64 -10.78
C ASP A 18 21.39 10.59 -10.74
N GLY A 19 21.42 11.59 -11.60
CA GLY A 19 22.48 12.60 -11.64
C GLY A 19 22.62 13.40 -10.35
N TRP A 20 21.51 13.67 -9.67
CA TRP A 20 21.50 14.41 -8.41
C TRP A 20 22.37 13.74 -7.33
N TYR A 21 22.32 12.42 -7.23
CA TYR A 21 23.11 11.67 -6.24
C TYR A 21 24.61 11.83 -6.49
N ALA A 22 25.03 11.68 -7.75
CA ALA A 22 26.43 11.85 -8.14
C ALA A 22 26.93 13.29 -7.89
N GLU A 23 26.15 14.30 -8.24
CA GLU A 23 26.47 15.72 -8.02
C GLU A 23 26.63 16.07 -6.54
N HIS A 24 25.93 15.35 -5.65
CA HIS A 24 26.01 15.55 -4.19
C HIS A 24 26.97 14.57 -3.48
N GLY A 25 27.77 13.82 -4.24
CA GLY A 25 28.75 12.88 -3.70
C GLY A 25 28.10 11.66 -3.00
N VAL A 26 26.88 11.32 -3.36
CA VAL A 26 26.14 10.17 -2.83
C VAL A 26 26.29 8.99 -3.77
N MET A 27 26.81 7.87 -3.27
CA MET A 27 26.80 6.59 -4.00
C MET A 27 25.44 5.91 -3.80
N LEU A 28 24.68 5.76 -4.88
CA LEU A 28 23.37 5.10 -4.88
C LEU A 28 23.48 3.69 -5.44
N TYR A 29 23.15 2.70 -4.64
CA TYR A 29 23.06 1.30 -5.05
C TYR A 29 21.60 0.90 -5.19
N LYS A 30 21.10 0.82 -6.41
CA LYS A 30 19.74 0.38 -6.72
C LYS A 30 19.68 -1.12 -6.91
N GLY A 31 18.62 -1.78 -6.41
CA GLY A 31 18.46 -3.23 -6.55
C GLY A 31 19.42 -4.05 -5.68
N HIS A 32 20.09 -3.43 -4.70
CA HIS A 32 21.03 -4.08 -3.79
C HIS A 32 20.39 -4.22 -2.40
N LYS A 33 19.60 -5.26 -2.22
CA LYS A 33 18.99 -5.56 -0.93
C LYS A 33 20.06 -5.88 0.11
N ILE A 34 20.06 -5.16 1.23
CA ILE A 34 20.95 -5.45 2.36
C ILE A 34 20.43 -6.65 3.13
N VAL A 35 21.29 -7.66 3.31
CA VAL A 35 20.96 -8.93 3.97
C VAL A 35 21.74 -9.11 5.28
N GLU A 36 22.77 -8.31 5.53
CA GLU A 36 23.56 -8.40 6.76
C GLU A 36 24.06 -7.04 7.22
N ILE A 37 24.09 -6.84 8.53
CA ILE A 37 24.72 -5.68 9.20
C ILE A 37 25.71 -6.24 10.21
N ASP A 38 27.02 -6.05 9.96
CA ASP A 38 28.07 -6.32 10.93
C ASP A 38 28.33 -5.07 11.78
N ARG A 39 27.88 -5.11 13.02
CA ARG A 39 28.01 -4.00 13.95
C ARG A 39 29.43 -3.83 14.50
N THR A 40 30.24 -4.90 14.49
CA THR A 40 31.62 -4.89 14.97
C THR A 40 32.56 -4.31 13.92
N ALA A 41 32.47 -4.84 12.70
CA ALA A 41 33.21 -4.33 11.55
C ALA A 41 32.66 -3.01 11.01
N LYS A 42 31.42 -2.61 11.44
CA LYS A 42 30.70 -1.46 10.90
C LYS A 42 30.54 -1.54 9.39
N THR A 43 30.04 -2.65 8.91
CA THR A 43 29.77 -2.86 7.48
C THR A 43 28.35 -3.36 7.25
N VAL A 44 27.83 -3.10 6.05
CA VAL A 44 26.60 -3.73 5.53
C VAL A 44 26.97 -4.56 4.32
N ARG A 45 26.25 -5.69 4.10
CA ARG A 45 26.43 -6.55 2.94
C ARG A 45 25.13 -6.74 2.16
N SER A 46 25.22 -6.59 0.84
CA SER A 46 24.11 -6.83 -0.08
C SER A 46 23.94 -8.32 -0.38
N GLU A 47 22.79 -8.69 -0.95
CA GLU A 47 22.51 -10.05 -1.45
C GLU A 47 23.43 -10.47 -2.60
N HIS A 48 24.05 -9.50 -3.29
CA HIS A 48 25.02 -9.73 -4.36
C HIS A 48 26.47 -9.80 -3.86
N GLY A 49 26.69 -9.64 -2.54
CA GLY A 49 28.00 -9.79 -1.90
C GLY A 49 28.80 -8.49 -1.76
N GLU A 50 28.30 -7.35 -2.26
CA GLU A 50 28.97 -6.07 -2.02
C GLU A 50 28.97 -5.72 -0.53
N VAL A 51 30.11 -5.20 -0.06
CA VAL A 51 30.30 -4.78 1.32
C VAL A 51 30.59 -3.27 1.35
N ALA A 52 29.81 -2.52 2.10
CA ALA A 52 30.01 -1.09 2.30
C ALA A 52 30.26 -0.79 3.79
N PRO A 53 31.33 -0.06 4.13
CA PRO A 53 31.60 0.40 5.49
C PRO A 53 30.71 1.60 5.85
N TYR A 54 30.49 1.81 7.15
CA TYR A 54 29.77 2.98 7.65
C TYR A 54 30.34 3.49 8.98
N ASP A 55 30.30 4.79 9.17
CA ASP A 55 30.52 5.43 10.48
C ASP A 55 29.20 5.56 11.25
N LYS A 56 28.12 5.91 10.53
CA LYS A 56 26.75 6.00 11.02
C LYS A 56 25.82 5.29 10.04
N LEU A 57 24.94 4.44 10.56
CA LEU A 57 23.96 3.70 9.76
C LEU A 57 22.55 4.20 10.07
N VAL A 58 21.82 4.56 9.02
CA VAL A 58 20.37 4.85 9.09
C VAL A 58 19.63 3.68 8.46
N ILE A 59 18.75 3.07 9.23
CA ILE A 59 17.88 1.99 8.76
C ILE A 59 16.54 2.60 8.36
N ALA A 60 16.31 2.71 7.06
CA ALA A 60 15.12 3.32 6.46
C ALA A 60 14.44 2.34 5.48
N THR A 61 14.33 1.08 5.88
CA THR A 61 13.90 -0.04 5.02
C THR A 61 12.38 -0.12 4.81
N GLY A 62 11.63 0.82 5.36
CA GLY A 62 10.17 0.83 5.25
C GLY A 62 9.50 -0.26 6.10
N SER A 63 8.33 -0.71 5.68
CA SER A 63 7.54 -1.73 6.38
C SER A 63 6.87 -2.67 5.38
N MET A 64 6.58 -3.89 5.82
CA MET A 64 5.75 -4.83 5.08
C MET A 64 4.26 -4.54 5.34
N PRO A 65 3.40 -4.66 4.33
CA PRO A 65 1.96 -4.56 4.53
C PRO A 65 1.46 -5.71 5.42
N PHE A 66 0.54 -5.40 6.32
CA PHE A 66 -0.11 -6.42 7.12
C PHE A 66 -1.30 -6.99 6.34
N VAL A 67 -1.23 -8.28 6.03
CA VAL A 67 -2.34 -9.03 5.45
C VAL A 67 -3.04 -9.79 6.59
N ILE A 68 -4.35 -9.60 6.73
CA ILE A 68 -5.12 -10.28 7.80
C ILE A 68 -5.05 -11.81 7.60
N PRO A 69 -4.77 -12.58 8.67
CA PRO A 69 -4.59 -14.03 8.58
C PRO A 69 -5.94 -14.78 8.59
N VAL A 70 -6.78 -14.49 7.60
CA VAL A 70 -8.07 -15.19 7.42
C VAL A 70 -7.96 -16.23 6.30
N PRO A 71 -8.81 -17.26 6.26
CA PRO A 71 -8.88 -18.19 5.13
C PRO A 71 -9.02 -17.43 3.81
N GLY A 72 -8.26 -17.84 2.80
CA GLY A 72 -8.27 -17.23 1.48
C GLY A 72 -7.45 -15.95 1.32
N HIS A 73 -6.71 -15.52 2.35
CA HIS A 73 -5.88 -14.30 2.30
C HIS A 73 -4.78 -14.31 1.22
N ASN A 74 -4.43 -15.48 0.70
CA ASN A 74 -3.43 -15.69 -0.35
C ASN A 74 -4.02 -16.04 -1.72
N LEU A 75 -5.32 -15.94 -1.90
CA LEU A 75 -5.95 -16.18 -3.20
C LEU A 75 -5.48 -15.14 -4.23
N PRO A 76 -5.31 -15.53 -5.50
CA PRO A 76 -5.11 -14.60 -6.59
C PRO A 76 -6.19 -13.50 -6.61
N GLY A 77 -5.75 -12.24 -6.76
CA GLY A 77 -6.62 -11.07 -6.67
C GLY A 77 -6.71 -10.45 -5.27
N VAL A 78 -6.08 -11.06 -4.26
CA VAL A 78 -5.80 -10.37 -2.99
C VAL A 78 -4.51 -9.58 -3.18
N LEU A 79 -4.60 -8.26 -3.04
CA LEU A 79 -3.52 -7.32 -3.30
C LEU A 79 -3.20 -6.53 -2.03
N THR A 80 -1.97 -6.07 -1.93
CA THR A 80 -1.52 -5.12 -0.91
C THR A 80 -1.39 -3.72 -1.50
N TYR A 81 -1.19 -2.72 -0.64
CA TYR A 81 -0.96 -1.35 -1.07
C TYR A 81 0.18 -0.73 -0.27
N ARG A 82 1.41 -0.82 -0.81
CA ARG A 82 2.60 -0.33 -0.12
C ARG A 82 3.62 0.32 -1.06
N ASP A 83 3.89 -0.30 -2.19
CA ASP A 83 4.92 0.14 -3.14
C ASP A 83 4.39 0.25 -4.57
N LEU A 84 5.30 0.51 -5.53
CA LEU A 84 4.93 0.69 -6.93
C LEU A 84 4.51 -0.62 -7.61
N ASP A 85 5.01 -1.75 -7.16
CA ASP A 85 4.61 -3.05 -7.71
C ASP A 85 3.17 -3.37 -7.29
N ASP A 86 2.79 -3.04 -6.05
CA ASP A 86 1.41 -3.10 -5.58
C ASP A 86 0.49 -2.18 -6.43
N VAL A 87 0.94 -0.95 -6.70
CA VAL A 87 0.19 0.00 -7.55
C VAL A 87 0.01 -0.56 -8.96
N ASN A 88 1.05 -1.15 -9.55
CA ASN A 88 0.97 -1.78 -10.87
C ASN A 88 -0.03 -2.94 -10.89
N ALA A 89 0.00 -3.80 -9.86
CA ALA A 89 -0.95 -4.90 -9.73
C ALA A 89 -2.40 -4.39 -9.61
N MET A 90 -2.62 -3.32 -8.86
CA MET A 90 -3.94 -2.68 -8.74
C MET A 90 -4.41 -2.05 -10.05
N LEU A 91 -3.54 -1.33 -10.76
CA LEU A 91 -3.85 -0.75 -12.06
C LEU A 91 -4.18 -1.83 -13.10
N LEU A 92 -3.44 -2.95 -13.08
CA LEU A 92 -3.74 -4.08 -13.93
C LEU A 92 -5.11 -4.68 -13.62
N ALA A 93 -5.43 -4.89 -12.34
CA ALA A 93 -6.71 -5.42 -11.91
C ALA A 93 -7.89 -4.48 -12.24
N ALA A 94 -7.64 -3.16 -12.28
CA ALA A 94 -8.67 -2.15 -12.57
C ALA A 94 -8.98 -2.00 -14.06
N ARG A 95 -8.12 -2.50 -14.98
CA ARG A 95 -8.31 -2.31 -16.44
C ARG A 95 -9.65 -2.82 -16.97
N ASP A 96 -10.12 -3.93 -16.42
CA ASP A 96 -11.36 -4.55 -16.83
C ASP A 96 -12.58 -4.01 -16.06
N GLY A 97 -12.35 -3.02 -15.19
CA GLY A 97 -13.37 -2.50 -14.29
C GLY A 97 -13.81 -3.51 -13.23
N GLY A 98 -15.02 -3.33 -12.72
CA GLY A 98 -15.65 -4.27 -11.77
C GLY A 98 -15.63 -3.78 -10.33
N ASP A 99 -15.79 -4.71 -9.39
CA ASP A 99 -15.90 -4.44 -7.97
C ASP A 99 -14.55 -4.63 -7.27
N ALA A 100 -14.20 -3.71 -6.38
CA ALA A 100 -13.06 -3.84 -5.47
C ALA A 100 -13.53 -3.74 -4.03
N VAL A 101 -12.94 -4.56 -3.16
CA VAL A 101 -13.16 -4.46 -1.72
C VAL A 101 -11.84 -4.12 -1.04
N VAL A 102 -11.83 -3.02 -0.29
CA VAL A 102 -10.67 -2.59 0.49
C VAL A 102 -10.91 -2.93 1.97
N ILE A 103 -10.04 -3.77 2.53
CA ILE A 103 -10.10 -4.15 3.94
C ILE A 103 -9.20 -3.21 4.75
N GLY A 104 -9.83 -2.30 5.47
CA GLY A 104 -9.16 -1.29 6.29
C GLY A 104 -9.57 0.14 5.92
N GLY A 105 -10.11 0.88 6.86
CA GLY A 105 -10.57 2.27 6.72
C GLY A 105 -9.59 3.30 7.30
N GLY A 106 -8.29 2.97 7.35
CA GLY A 106 -7.22 3.90 7.69
C GLY A 106 -6.67 4.63 6.45
N LEU A 107 -5.62 5.44 6.64
CA LEU A 107 -5.01 6.30 5.60
C LEU A 107 -4.76 5.56 4.27
N LEU A 108 -3.97 4.48 4.31
CA LEU A 108 -3.59 3.76 3.10
C LEU A 108 -4.79 3.05 2.44
N GLY A 109 -5.70 2.50 3.25
CA GLY A 109 -6.90 1.84 2.71
C GLY A 109 -7.81 2.83 1.98
N LEU A 110 -8.06 4.00 2.56
CA LEU A 110 -8.89 5.02 1.94
C LEU A 110 -8.21 5.64 0.70
N GLU A 111 -6.88 5.80 0.72
CA GLU A 111 -6.11 6.24 -0.44
C GLU A 111 -6.19 5.23 -1.59
N ALA A 112 -6.04 3.92 -1.29
CA ALA A 112 -6.20 2.86 -2.27
C ALA A 112 -7.63 2.84 -2.83
N ALA A 113 -8.64 2.94 -1.96
CA ALA A 113 -10.05 2.97 -2.35
C ALA A 113 -10.36 4.14 -3.30
N ALA A 114 -9.91 5.35 -2.97
CA ALA A 114 -10.08 6.53 -3.82
C ALA A 114 -9.35 6.36 -5.17
N GLY A 115 -8.13 5.84 -5.16
CA GLY A 115 -7.38 5.56 -6.39
C GLY A 115 -8.10 4.56 -7.30
N LEU A 116 -8.63 3.47 -6.76
CA LEU A 116 -9.38 2.47 -7.51
C LEU A 116 -10.70 3.03 -8.06
N MET A 117 -11.38 3.90 -7.31
CA MET A 117 -12.57 4.61 -7.83
C MET A 117 -12.21 5.50 -9.02
N ASN A 118 -11.10 6.23 -8.96
CA ASN A 118 -10.61 7.04 -10.07
C ASN A 118 -10.27 6.19 -11.31
N GLN A 119 -9.92 4.91 -11.12
CA GLN A 119 -9.75 3.95 -12.20
C GLN A 119 -11.08 3.33 -12.70
N GLY A 120 -12.23 3.81 -12.20
CA GLY A 120 -13.55 3.37 -12.65
C GLY A 120 -14.08 2.12 -11.95
N MET A 121 -13.43 1.64 -10.89
CA MET A 121 -13.94 0.51 -10.13
C MET A 121 -15.05 0.94 -9.16
N LYS A 122 -15.99 0.04 -8.90
CA LYS A 122 -16.96 0.18 -7.81
C LYS A 122 -16.33 -0.31 -6.50
N VAL A 123 -16.16 0.60 -5.54
CA VAL A 123 -15.36 0.30 -4.34
C VAL A 123 -16.22 0.19 -3.09
N THR A 124 -15.98 -0.88 -2.33
CA THR A 124 -16.49 -1.08 -0.98
C THR A 124 -15.34 -1.10 0.02
N VAL A 125 -15.38 -0.24 1.03
CA VAL A 125 -14.46 -0.28 2.18
C VAL A 125 -15.10 -1.07 3.31
N VAL A 126 -14.39 -2.09 3.79
CA VAL A 126 -14.77 -2.90 4.95
C VAL A 126 -13.83 -2.56 6.11
N HIS A 127 -14.39 -2.09 7.22
CA HIS A 127 -13.59 -1.64 8.36
C HIS A 127 -14.12 -2.21 9.68
N LEU A 128 -13.18 -2.77 10.47
CA LEU A 128 -13.50 -3.41 11.74
C LEU A 128 -14.02 -2.42 12.80
N MET A 129 -13.40 -1.22 12.85
CA MET A 129 -13.72 -0.22 13.85
C MET A 129 -15.02 0.55 13.54
N PRO A 130 -15.62 1.23 14.54
CA PRO A 130 -16.88 1.93 14.33
C PRO A 130 -16.79 3.19 13.47
N THR A 131 -15.59 3.77 13.31
CA THR A 131 -15.35 5.00 12.55
C THR A 131 -14.11 4.84 11.68
N LEU A 132 -14.10 5.50 10.51
CA LEU A 132 -12.93 5.59 9.67
C LEU A 132 -11.83 6.42 10.35
N MET A 133 -10.55 6.08 10.06
CA MET A 133 -9.39 6.84 10.54
C MET A 133 -9.37 7.07 12.06
N GLU A 134 -9.80 6.12 12.84
CA GLU A 134 -9.99 6.19 14.29
C GLU A 134 -8.72 6.54 15.09
N ARG A 135 -7.54 6.41 14.45
CA ARG A 135 -6.26 6.80 15.05
C ARG A 135 -5.88 8.26 14.79
N GLN A 136 -6.51 8.91 13.80
CA GLN A 136 -6.20 10.27 13.37
C GLN A 136 -7.36 11.26 13.60
N LEU A 137 -8.59 10.75 13.60
CA LEU A 137 -9.81 11.57 13.71
C LEU A 137 -10.62 11.18 14.94
N ASP A 138 -11.32 12.14 15.49
CA ASP A 138 -12.39 11.87 16.46
C ASP A 138 -13.63 11.27 15.78
N THR A 139 -14.58 10.83 16.58
CA THR A 139 -15.79 10.16 16.06
C THR A 139 -16.61 11.05 15.13
N ALA A 140 -16.70 12.35 15.42
CA ALA A 140 -17.48 13.28 14.61
C ALA A 140 -16.83 13.51 13.24
N ALA A 141 -15.52 13.74 13.22
CA ALA A 141 -14.74 13.90 12.00
C ALA A 141 -14.72 12.61 11.16
N GLY A 142 -14.56 11.45 11.80
CA GLY A 142 -14.65 10.15 11.12
C GLY A 142 -16.00 9.90 10.48
N TYR A 143 -17.08 10.31 11.12
CA TYR A 143 -18.43 10.24 10.55
C TYR A 143 -18.61 11.18 9.35
N LEU A 144 -18.10 12.42 9.43
CA LEU A 144 -18.15 13.36 8.31
C LEU A 144 -17.34 12.85 7.12
N LEU A 145 -16.18 12.27 7.36
CA LEU A 145 -15.36 11.63 6.32
C LEU A 145 -16.12 10.49 5.64
N GLN A 146 -16.76 9.62 6.41
CA GLN A 146 -17.56 8.52 5.85
C GLN A 146 -18.67 9.06 4.95
N ARG A 147 -19.44 10.05 5.42
CA ARG A 147 -20.51 10.69 4.64
C ARG A 147 -20.00 11.29 3.31
N GLU A 148 -18.83 11.92 3.35
CA GLU A 148 -18.21 12.50 2.15
C GLU A 148 -17.81 11.40 1.16
N LEU A 149 -17.20 10.31 1.62
CA LEU A 149 -16.82 9.19 0.76
C LEU A 149 -18.05 8.49 0.15
N GLU A 150 -19.10 8.29 0.95
CA GLU A 150 -20.37 7.74 0.48
C GLU A 150 -21.06 8.64 -0.57
N SER A 151 -21.00 9.97 -0.37
CA SER A 151 -21.54 10.92 -1.34
C SER A 151 -20.83 10.90 -2.69
N ARG A 152 -19.57 10.46 -2.70
CA ARG A 152 -18.77 10.23 -3.93
C ARG A 152 -18.99 8.86 -4.56
N GLY A 153 -19.85 8.02 -3.98
CA GLY A 153 -20.20 6.71 -4.53
C GLY A 153 -19.44 5.52 -3.94
N MET A 154 -18.63 5.74 -2.90
CA MET A 154 -18.00 4.64 -2.16
C MET A 154 -19.01 3.97 -1.24
N THR A 155 -18.98 2.65 -1.14
CA THR A 155 -19.71 1.94 -0.08
C THR A 155 -18.81 1.76 1.12
N VAL A 156 -19.26 2.12 2.33
CA VAL A 156 -18.48 1.98 3.57
C VAL A 156 -19.21 1.11 4.56
N LEU A 157 -18.57 0.02 4.98
CA LEU A 157 -19.08 -0.91 5.99
C LEU A 157 -18.16 -0.84 7.22
N THR A 158 -18.59 -0.12 8.24
CA THR A 158 -17.91 -0.07 9.55
C THR A 158 -18.47 -1.17 10.47
N LYS A 159 -17.73 -1.47 11.58
CA LYS A 159 -18.03 -2.60 12.49
C LYS A 159 -18.16 -3.94 11.75
N ALA A 160 -17.48 -4.08 10.63
CA ALA A 160 -17.53 -5.23 9.76
C ALA A 160 -16.21 -6.02 9.88
N ASN A 161 -16.31 -7.24 10.40
CA ASN A 161 -15.16 -8.10 10.61
C ASN A 161 -15.05 -9.10 9.45
N THR A 162 -13.97 -9.00 8.67
CA THR A 162 -13.69 -9.97 7.63
C THR A 162 -13.27 -11.31 8.25
N LYS A 163 -14.06 -12.35 8.02
CA LYS A 163 -13.83 -13.73 8.51
C LYS A 163 -13.14 -14.61 7.48
N GLU A 164 -13.39 -14.39 6.21
CA GLU A 164 -12.90 -15.23 5.14
C GLU A 164 -12.91 -14.46 3.81
N ILE A 165 -11.92 -14.73 2.97
CA ILE A 165 -11.85 -14.33 1.56
C ILE A 165 -12.22 -15.56 0.73
N VAL A 166 -13.28 -15.49 -0.07
CA VAL A 166 -13.90 -16.64 -0.71
C VAL A 166 -13.67 -16.63 -2.21
N GLY A 167 -13.30 -17.78 -2.75
CA GLY A 167 -13.21 -18.02 -4.19
C GLY A 167 -12.61 -19.38 -4.51
N PRO A 168 -12.93 -20.00 -5.64
CA PRO A 168 -12.34 -21.28 -6.03
C PRO A 168 -10.88 -21.16 -6.48
N ASP A 169 -10.59 -20.26 -7.42
CA ASP A 169 -9.26 -20.05 -8.01
C ASP A 169 -8.72 -18.63 -7.80
N LYS A 170 -9.61 -17.68 -7.57
CA LYS A 170 -9.31 -16.28 -7.29
C LYS A 170 -10.40 -15.69 -6.39
N VAL A 171 -10.10 -14.54 -5.79
CA VAL A 171 -11.08 -13.84 -4.95
C VAL A 171 -12.38 -13.54 -5.70
N ARG A 172 -13.52 -13.82 -5.04
CA ARG A 172 -14.87 -13.57 -5.56
C ARG A 172 -15.74 -12.82 -4.58
N ALA A 173 -15.55 -13.06 -3.28
CA ALA A 173 -16.38 -12.47 -2.23
C ALA A 173 -15.61 -12.39 -0.90
N LEU A 174 -16.16 -11.59 0.02
CA LEU A 174 -15.80 -11.61 1.44
C LEU A 174 -16.95 -12.14 2.27
N ARG A 175 -16.63 -12.89 3.32
CA ARG A 175 -17.55 -13.21 4.40
C ARG A 175 -17.23 -12.33 5.60
N LEU A 176 -18.23 -11.63 6.08
CA LEU A 176 -18.21 -10.73 7.24
C LEU A 176 -18.77 -11.41 8.50
#